data_f2c21ca899c3303bcd4fc8d030b6f6a3
#
_entry.id   f2c21ca899c3303bcd4fc8d030b6f6a3
#
_cell.length_a   1.000
_cell.length_b   1.000
_cell.length_c   1.000
_cell.angle_alpha   90.00
_cell.angle_beta   90.00
_cell.angle_gamma   90.00
#
_symmetry.space_group_name_H-M   'P 1'
#
loop_
_entity.id
_entity.type
_entity.pdbx_description
1 polymer ?
#
loop_
_entity_poly.entity_id
_entity_poly.type
_entity_poly.pdbx_seq_one_letter_code
_entity_poly.pdbx_strand_id
1 'polypeptide(L)'
;MSHPDGALPEPTHSEADGSPSVAHPVPAHAPLWLVAFVCLLVAANVGSVLLTRLVADHPALLLALSSRNRHLVLTQPSDLGPWVWGAIGAVRLSLSAVVCHYLGRAYGDRALRWFYRYLGMPSERVDQFERGFTDAEIVLVPFFVGSNIVWVLSGAAATPWRRLLPLAALGIVGRLVALWYLAAQFQEQLESVIDFTTRYQT
;
A
#
# COMPACT_ATOMS: atom_id res chain seq x y z
N MET A 1 72.68 30.80 -8.83
CA MET A 1 71.85 29.58 -9.10
C MET A 1 70.64 29.67 -8.17
N SER A 2 69.60 30.32 -8.64
CA SER A 2 68.41 30.61 -7.87
C SER A 2 67.37 29.55 -8.15
N HIS A 3 66.86 28.94 -7.11
CA HIS A 3 65.81 27.94 -7.18
C HIS A 3 64.45 28.65 -7.07
N PRO A 4 63.52 28.46 -8.00
CA PRO A 4 62.19 29.03 -7.86
C PRO A 4 61.29 28.10 -7.02
N ASP A 5 60.74 28.67 -5.94
CA ASP A 5 59.70 28.07 -5.09
C ASP A 5 58.46 27.74 -5.90
N GLY A 6 58.20 26.46 -6.02
CA GLY A 6 56.93 25.93 -6.52
C GLY A 6 55.86 25.98 -5.44
N ALA A 7 55.08 27.06 -5.42
CA ALA A 7 53.87 27.11 -4.61
C ALA A 7 52.85 26.11 -5.15
N LEU A 8 52.51 25.09 -4.34
CA LEU A 8 51.39 24.20 -4.59
C LEU A 8 50.07 25.01 -4.55
N PRO A 9 49.18 24.80 -5.50
CA PRO A 9 47.88 25.45 -5.43
C PRO A 9 47.11 24.88 -4.23
N GLU A 10 46.61 25.76 -3.38
CA GLU A 10 45.71 25.42 -2.29
C GLU A 10 44.45 24.73 -2.86
N PRO A 11 43.96 23.66 -2.20
CA PRO A 11 42.70 23.08 -2.57
C PRO A 11 41.59 24.09 -2.31
N THR A 12 41.02 24.64 -3.34
CA THR A 12 39.76 25.40 -3.27
C THR A 12 38.71 24.49 -2.68
N HIS A 13 38.37 24.71 -1.41
CA HIS A 13 37.16 24.19 -0.82
C HIS A 13 35.99 24.71 -1.67
N SER A 14 35.53 23.85 -2.58
CA SER A 14 34.23 24.02 -3.20
C SER A 14 33.22 23.95 -2.04
N GLU A 15 32.77 25.10 -1.60
CA GLU A 15 31.58 25.23 -0.77
C GLU A 15 30.49 24.38 -1.43
N ALA A 16 30.19 23.25 -0.82
CA ALA A 16 29.04 22.45 -1.19
C ALA A 16 27.83 23.40 -1.10
N ASP A 17 27.38 23.83 -2.25
CA ASP A 17 26.16 24.62 -2.42
C ASP A 17 25.00 23.79 -1.79
N GLY A 18 24.79 24.05 -0.52
CA GLY A 18 23.67 23.53 0.26
C GLY A 18 22.38 24.23 -0.17
N SER A 19 22.04 24.16 -1.45
CA SER A 19 20.77 24.64 -1.95
C SER A 19 19.68 23.98 -1.12
N PRO A 20 18.87 24.73 -0.36
CA PRO A 20 17.80 24.16 0.42
C PRO A 20 16.84 23.46 -0.54
N SER A 21 16.74 22.14 -0.42
CA SER A 21 15.77 21.34 -1.15
C SER A 21 14.41 22.05 -1.11
N VAL A 22 13.98 22.57 -2.26
CA VAL A 22 12.73 23.32 -2.40
C VAL A 22 11.61 22.37 -2.01
N ALA A 23 11.13 22.51 -0.79
CA ALA A 23 10.00 21.73 -0.29
C ALA A 23 8.77 22.14 -1.11
N HIS A 24 8.37 21.31 -2.06
CA HIS A 24 7.17 21.55 -2.85
C HIS A 24 5.99 21.80 -1.90
N PRO A 25 5.19 22.85 -2.12
CA PRO A 25 4.04 23.13 -1.27
C PRO A 25 3.06 21.98 -1.33
N VAL A 26 2.62 21.54 -0.15
CA VAL A 26 1.62 20.46 -0.04
C VAL A 26 0.33 20.94 -0.67
N PRO A 27 -0.25 20.24 -1.65
CA PRO A 27 -1.46 20.68 -2.32
C PRO A 27 -2.63 20.78 -1.30
N ALA A 28 -3.52 21.75 -1.50
CA ALA A 28 -4.62 22.05 -0.57
C ALA A 28 -5.56 20.84 -0.30
N HIS A 29 -5.62 19.88 -1.22
CA HIS A 29 -6.42 18.65 -1.08
C HIS A 29 -5.67 17.49 -0.39
N ALA A 30 -4.40 17.67 -0.04
CA ALA A 30 -3.61 16.63 0.61
C ALA A 30 -4.22 16.13 1.95
N PRO A 31 -4.74 17.01 2.85
CA PRO A 31 -5.34 16.54 4.09
C PRO A 31 -6.57 15.66 3.86
N LEU A 32 -7.30 15.82 2.76
CA LEU A 32 -8.43 14.96 2.41
C LEU A 32 -7.99 13.50 2.22
N TRP A 33 -6.90 13.26 1.52
CA TRP A 33 -6.36 11.92 1.30
C TRP A 33 -5.84 11.28 2.58
N LEU A 34 -5.27 12.09 3.48
CA LEU A 34 -4.86 11.63 4.80
C LEU A 34 -6.06 11.22 5.65
N VAL A 35 -7.12 12.03 5.68
CA VAL A 35 -8.36 11.70 6.40
C VAL A 35 -9.00 10.45 5.81
N ALA A 36 -9.10 10.35 4.48
CA ALA A 36 -9.61 9.15 3.81
C ALA A 36 -8.81 7.89 4.19
N PHE A 37 -7.49 7.98 4.20
CA PHE A 37 -6.62 6.88 4.62
C PHE A 37 -6.85 6.47 6.08
N VAL A 38 -6.94 7.45 6.99
CA VAL A 38 -7.23 7.19 8.41
C VAL A 38 -8.62 6.54 8.57
N CYS A 39 -9.65 7.03 7.87
CA CYS A 39 -10.97 6.40 7.87
C CYS A 39 -10.93 4.94 7.39
N LEU A 40 -10.18 4.65 6.31
CA LEU A 40 -10.01 3.29 5.82
C LEU A 40 -9.27 2.39 6.82
N LEU A 41 -8.28 2.94 7.51
CA LEU A 41 -7.52 2.24 8.56
C LEU A 41 -8.40 1.93 9.78
N VAL A 42 -9.19 2.93 10.23
CA VAL A 42 -10.15 2.75 11.33
C VAL A 42 -11.20 1.70 10.96
N ALA A 43 -11.80 1.79 9.77
CA ALA A 43 -12.76 0.81 9.28
C ALA A 43 -12.17 -0.61 9.26
N ALA A 44 -10.92 -0.77 8.80
CA ALA A 44 -10.24 -2.07 8.78
C ALA A 44 -9.96 -2.60 10.19
N ASN A 45 -9.67 -1.74 11.16
CA ASN A 45 -9.48 -2.14 12.55
C ASN A 45 -10.82 -2.49 13.24
N VAL A 46 -11.87 -1.71 13.01
CA VAL A 46 -13.23 -2.01 13.47
C VAL A 46 -13.69 -3.38 12.94
N GLY A 47 -13.52 -3.64 11.62
CA GLY A 47 -13.81 -4.94 11.04
C GLY A 47 -13.00 -6.07 11.66
N SER A 48 -11.77 -5.81 12.12
CA SER A 48 -10.94 -6.81 12.78
C SER A 48 -11.37 -7.09 14.22
N VAL A 49 -11.85 -6.07 14.95
CA VAL A 49 -12.36 -6.22 16.32
C VAL A 49 -13.73 -6.93 16.31
N LEU A 50 -14.57 -6.61 15.33
CA LEU A 50 -15.90 -7.18 15.20
C LEU A 50 -15.93 -8.45 14.31
N LEU A 51 -14.76 -9.02 13.99
CA LEU A 51 -14.61 -10.12 13.05
C LEU A 51 -15.60 -11.26 13.32
N THR A 52 -15.64 -11.75 14.54
CA THR A 52 -16.43 -12.93 14.93
C THR A 52 -17.94 -12.71 14.79
N ARG A 53 -18.42 -11.50 15.12
CA ARG A 53 -19.83 -11.15 14.95
C ARG A 53 -20.19 -10.92 13.48
N LEU A 54 -19.34 -10.16 12.79
CA LEU A 54 -19.63 -9.77 11.41
C LEU A 54 -19.48 -10.92 10.42
N VAL A 55 -18.61 -11.91 10.69
CA VAL A 55 -18.45 -13.06 9.79
C VAL A 55 -19.70 -13.93 9.79
N ALA A 56 -20.38 -14.04 10.93
CA ALA A 56 -21.60 -14.84 11.07
C ALA A 56 -22.85 -14.07 10.58
N ASP A 57 -23.04 -12.83 11.06
CA ASP A 57 -24.28 -12.09 10.85
C ASP A 57 -24.28 -11.23 9.57
N HIS A 58 -23.14 -10.62 9.24
CA HIS A 58 -23.02 -9.62 8.18
C HIS A 58 -21.71 -9.70 7.40
N PRO A 59 -21.44 -10.82 6.68
CA PRO A 59 -20.18 -11.03 5.96
C PRO A 59 -19.89 -9.96 4.90
N ALA A 60 -20.91 -9.43 4.22
CA ALA A 60 -20.77 -8.33 3.27
C ALA A 60 -20.25 -7.05 3.93
N LEU A 61 -20.73 -6.73 5.13
CA LEU A 61 -20.26 -5.56 5.89
C LEU A 61 -18.81 -5.73 6.32
N LEU A 62 -18.42 -6.92 6.74
CA LEU A 62 -17.03 -7.24 7.08
C LEU A 62 -16.08 -6.98 5.89
N LEU A 63 -16.46 -7.43 4.69
CA LEU A 63 -15.70 -7.21 3.46
C LEU A 63 -15.63 -5.73 3.08
N ALA A 64 -16.74 -4.98 3.24
CA ALA A 64 -16.78 -3.55 2.99
C ALA A 64 -15.89 -2.76 3.96
N LEU A 65 -15.80 -3.16 5.22
CA LEU A 65 -14.92 -2.57 6.22
C LEU A 65 -13.45 -2.88 5.93
N SER A 66 -13.12 -4.12 5.54
CA SER A 66 -11.74 -4.54 5.37
C SER A 66 -11.58 -5.68 4.37
N SER A 67 -10.69 -5.48 3.40
CA SER A 67 -10.27 -6.51 2.41
C SER A 67 -8.94 -7.20 2.80
N ARG A 68 -8.67 -7.38 4.11
CA ARG A 68 -7.53 -8.18 4.55
C ARG A 68 -7.72 -9.64 4.14
N ASN A 69 -6.63 -10.36 3.81
CA ASN A 69 -6.70 -11.75 3.35
C ASN A 69 -7.56 -12.64 4.24
N ARG A 70 -7.40 -12.51 5.57
CA ARG A 70 -8.18 -13.30 6.54
C ARG A 70 -9.69 -13.06 6.43
N HIS A 71 -10.12 -11.80 6.17
CA HIS A 71 -11.55 -11.48 6.05
C HIS A 71 -12.11 -12.03 4.74
N LEU A 72 -11.35 -11.92 3.65
CA LEU A 72 -11.71 -12.47 2.35
C LEU A 72 -11.86 -14.01 2.42
N VAL A 73 -10.92 -14.69 3.08
CA VAL A 73 -10.95 -16.15 3.22
C VAL A 73 -12.11 -16.57 4.13
N LEU A 74 -12.30 -15.95 5.29
CA LEU A 74 -13.35 -16.32 6.26
C LEU A 74 -14.77 -16.04 5.79
N THR A 75 -14.96 -15.10 4.85
CA THR A 75 -16.28 -14.77 4.30
C THR A 75 -16.62 -15.55 3.02
N GLN A 76 -15.69 -16.34 2.48
CA GLN A 76 -15.94 -17.15 1.28
C GLN A 76 -17.00 -18.25 1.51
N PRO A 77 -17.02 -18.96 2.67
CA PRO A 77 -18.04 -19.98 2.95
C PRO A 77 -19.45 -19.41 3.22
N SER A 78 -19.59 -18.06 3.35
CA SER A 78 -20.88 -17.44 3.60
C SER A 78 -21.79 -17.52 2.37
N ASP A 79 -23.11 -17.30 2.56
CA ASP A 79 -24.14 -17.29 1.51
C ASP A 79 -23.98 -16.16 0.48
N LEU A 80 -22.88 -15.41 0.55
CA LEU A 80 -22.53 -14.42 -0.46
C LEU A 80 -22.14 -15.11 -1.76
N GLY A 81 -22.92 -14.89 -2.82
CA GLY A 81 -22.54 -15.36 -4.14
C GLY A 81 -21.16 -14.85 -4.57
N PRO A 82 -20.40 -15.62 -5.39
CA PRO A 82 -19.01 -15.29 -5.77
C PRO A 82 -18.86 -13.91 -6.42
N TRP A 83 -19.86 -13.48 -7.15
CA TRP A 83 -19.87 -12.17 -7.81
C TRP A 83 -20.01 -11.01 -6.82
N VAL A 84 -20.86 -11.15 -5.81
CA VAL A 84 -21.07 -10.12 -4.76
C VAL A 84 -19.82 -10.03 -3.89
N TRP A 85 -19.30 -11.17 -3.45
CA TRP A 85 -18.07 -11.26 -2.70
C TRP A 85 -16.89 -10.61 -3.47
N GLY A 86 -16.71 -11.00 -4.73
CA GLY A 86 -15.67 -10.46 -5.59
C GLY A 86 -15.81 -8.96 -5.85
N ALA A 87 -17.04 -8.48 -6.11
CA ALA A 87 -17.31 -7.06 -6.35
C ALA A 87 -16.99 -6.20 -5.13
N ILE A 88 -17.45 -6.60 -3.92
CA ILE A 88 -17.18 -5.86 -2.68
C ILE A 88 -15.66 -5.84 -2.42
N GLY A 89 -14.99 -6.99 -2.55
CA GLY A 89 -13.54 -7.10 -2.38
C GLY A 89 -12.78 -6.22 -3.38
N ALA A 90 -13.16 -6.24 -4.66
CA ALA A 90 -12.54 -5.43 -5.71
C ALA A 90 -12.71 -3.93 -5.46
N VAL A 91 -13.94 -3.47 -5.15
CA VAL A 91 -14.23 -2.06 -4.84
C VAL A 91 -13.42 -1.60 -3.64
N ARG A 92 -13.36 -2.40 -2.58
CA ARG A 92 -12.63 -2.06 -1.36
C ARG A 92 -11.12 -1.99 -1.59
N LEU A 93 -10.54 -2.93 -2.35
CA LEU A 93 -9.13 -2.93 -2.73
C LEU A 93 -8.80 -1.72 -3.62
N SER A 94 -9.64 -1.45 -4.62
CA SER A 94 -9.48 -0.30 -5.52
C SER A 94 -9.54 1.03 -4.75
N LEU A 95 -10.49 1.16 -3.82
CA LEU A 95 -10.60 2.36 -2.97
C LEU A 95 -9.32 2.59 -2.15
N SER A 96 -8.78 1.53 -1.54
CA SER A 96 -7.51 1.61 -0.81
C SER A 96 -6.35 1.99 -1.72
N ALA A 97 -6.27 1.41 -2.91
CA ALA A 97 -5.25 1.71 -3.91
C ALA A 97 -5.28 3.19 -4.34
N VAL A 98 -6.47 3.70 -4.66
CA VAL A 98 -6.67 5.11 -5.08
C VAL A 98 -6.26 6.06 -3.96
N VAL A 99 -6.76 5.85 -2.74
CA VAL A 99 -6.45 6.70 -1.59
C VAL A 99 -4.96 6.70 -1.28
N CYS A 100 -4.31 5.52 -1.25
CA CYS A 100 -2.88 5.39 -0.98
C CYS A 100 -2.03 6.01 -2.10
N HIS A 101 -2.41 5.84 -3.36
CA HIS A 101 -1.71 6.44 -4.49
C HIS A 101 -1.75 7.98 -4.42
N TYR A 102 -2.93 8.59 -4.21
CA TYR A 102 -3.03 10.03 -4.09
C TYR A 102 -2.37 10.57 -2.81
N LEU A 103 -2.39 9.81 -1.72
CA LEU A 103 -1.63 10.13 -0.52
C LEU A 103 -0.13 10.17 -0.81
N GLY A 104 0.39 9.15 -1.51
CA GLY A 104 1.79 9.11 -1.97
C GLY A 104 2.13 10.28 -2.88
N ARG A 105 1.25 10.61 -3.82
CA ARG A 105 1.44 11.74 -4.72
C ARG A 105 1.42 13.11 -4.02
N ALA A 106 0.60 13.26 -2.98
CA ALA A 106 0.48 14.50 -2.22
C ALA A 106 1.63 14.73 -1.22
N TYR A 107 2.16 13.65 -0.66
CA TYR A 107 3.19 13.68 0.39
C TYR A 107 4.51 13.02 -0.04
N GLY A 108 4.67 12.66 -1.33
CA GLY A 108 5.71 11.81 -1.88
C GLY A 108 7.09 12.03 -1.28
N ASP A 109 7.65 13.25 -1.43
CA ASP A 109 8.99 13.57 -0.90
C ASP A 109 9.10 13.42 0.62
N ARG A 110 8.02 13.75 1.36
CA ARG A 110 7.99 13.62 2.83
C ARG A 110 7.79 12.18 3.28
N ALA A 111 6.92 11.46 2.58
CA ALA A 111 6.67 10.04 2.86
C ALA A 111 7.91 9.21 2.55
N LEU A 112 8.57 9.48 1.43
CA LEU A 112 9.82 8.83 1.05
C LEU A 112 10.93 9.13 2.06
N ARG A 113 11.14 10.41 2.43
CA ARG A 113 12.15 10.77 3.45
C ARG A 113 11.89 10.10 4.81
N TRP A 114 10.63 10.01 5.24
CA TRP A 114 10.27 9.29 6.47
C TRP A 114 10.58 7.81 6.35
N PHE A 115 10.21 7.19 5.22
CA PHE A 115 10.46 5.77 4.94
C PHE A 115 11.96 5.44 4.89
N TYR A 116 12.77 6.30 4.23
CA TYR A 116 14.22 6.14 4.18
C TYR A 116 14.87 6.30 5.56
N ARG A 117 14.41 7.25 6.35
CA ARG A 117 14.87 7.42 7.73
C ARG A 117 14.56 6.18 8.58
N TYR A 118 13.37 5.60 8.40
CA TYR A 118 12.97 4.39 9.12
C TYR A 118 13.75 3.15 8.69
N LEU A 119 14.07 3.03 7.39
CA LEU A 119 14.88 1.93 6.84
C LEU A 119 16.39 2.16 6.97
N GLY A 120 16.84 3.34 7.46
CA GLY A 120 18.25 3.69 7.56
C GLY A 120 18.96 3.81 6.21
N MET A 121 18.23 4.08 5.13
CA MET A 121 18.80 4.27 3.79
C MET A 121 19.39 5.68 3.64
N PRO A 122 20.60 5.81 3.07
CA PRO A 122 21.18 7.11 2.73
C PRO A 122 20.40 7.77 1.58
N SER A 123 20.26 9.11 1.66
CA SER A 123 19.50 9.94 0.71
C SER A 123 19.93 9.77 -0.76
N GLU A 124 21.18 9.42 -1.00
CA GLU A 124 21.77 9.23 -2.33
C GLU A 124 21.19 8.02 -3.09
N ARG A 125 20.56 7.09 -2.38
CA ARG A 125 19.93 5.90 -2.98
C ARG A 125 18.45 6.10 -3.32
N VAL A 126 17.90 7.27 -3.04
CA VAL A 126 16.49 7.59 -3.32
C VAL A 126 16.21 7.50 -4.82
N ASP A 127 17.03 8.14 -5.65
CA ASP A 127 16.88 8.12 -7.10
C ASP A 127 17.07 6.72 -7.72
N GLN A 128 17.92 5.90 -7.09
CA GLN A 128 18.09 4.51 -7.50
C GLN A 128 16.87 3.67 -7.14
N PHE A 129 16.26 3.95 -5.99
CA PHE A 129 15.04 3.27 -5.56
C PHE A 129 13.84 3.63 -6.42
N GLU A 130 13.66 4.92 -6.76
CA GLU A 130 12.58 5.38 -7.64
C GLU A 130 12.68 4.74 -9.02
N ARG A 131 13.88 4.69 -9.59
CA ARG A 131 14.13 3.99 -10.86
C ARG A 131 13.89 2.49 -10.73
N GLY A 132 14.42 1.86 -9.70
CA GLY A 132 14.22 0.43 -9.43
C GLY A 132 12.76 0.09 -9.18
N PHE A 133 11.98 0.98 -8.53
CA PHE A 133 10.55 0.79 -8.36
C PHE A 133 9.81 0.86 -9.69
N THR A 134 10.15 1.83 -10.56
CA THR A 134 9.53 1.99 -11.88
C THR A 134 9.75 0.76 -12.76
N ASP A 135 10.93 0.13 -12.69
CA ASP A 135 11.23 -1.08 -13.44
C ASP A 135 10.54 -2.31 -12.83
N ALA A 136 10.44 -2.36 -11.51
CA ALA A 136 9.84 -3.48 -10.79
C ALA A 136 8.31 -3.38 -10.65
N GLU A 137 7.67 -2.23 -10.96
CA GLU A 137 6.24 -1.99 -10.76
C GLU A 137 5.36 -3.03 -11.45
N ILE A 138 5.80 -3.55 -12.62
CA ILE A 138 5.08 -4.55 -13.41
C ILE A 138 4.86 -5.84 -12.59
N VAL A 139 5.80 -6.18 -11.71
CA VAL A 139 5.72 -7.35 -10.83
C VAL A 139 5.18 -6.97 -9.45
N LEU A 140 5.67 -5.85 -8.88
CA LEU A 140 5.31 -5.43 -7.53
C LEU A 140 3.83 -5.07 -7.40
N VAL A 141 3.26 -4.34 -8.36
CA VAL A 141 1.86 -3.90 -8.29
C VAL A 141 0.89 -5.08 -8.32
N PRO A 142 0.93 -6.02 -9.28
CA PRO A 142 0.02 -7.17 -9.27
C PRO A 142 0.21 -8.09 -8.06
N PHE A 143 1.46 -8.36 -7.68
CA PHE A 143 1.75 -9.27 -6.58
C PHE A 143 1.38 -8.70 -5.22
N PHE A 144 1.67 -7.42 -4.98
CA PHE A 144 1.41 -6.73 -3.72
C PHE A 144 0.20 -5.79 -3.78
N VAL A 145 -0.78 -6.05 -4.62
CA VAL A 145 -1.98 -5.20 -4.82
C VAL A 145 -2.75 -4.89 -3.54
N GLY A 146 -2.63 -5.72 -2.52
CA GLY A 146 -3.22 -5.48 -1.20
C GLY A 146 -2.33 -4.71 -0.23
N SER A 147 -1.15 -4.30 -0.64
CA SER A 147 -0.20 -3.54 0.19
C SER A 147 -0.39 -2.04 -0.01
N ASN A 148 -0.77 -1.34 1.05
CA ASN A 148 -0.88 0.12 1.03
C ASN A 148 0.45 0.80 0.70
N ILE A 149 1.58 0.18 1.07
CA ILE A 149 2.93 0.72 0.85
C ILE A 149 3.23 0.81 -0.64
N VAL A 150 2.92 -0.22 -1.41
CA VAL A 150 3.17 -0.25 -2.86
C VAL A 150 2.38 0.86 -3.57
N TRP A 151 1.14 1.11 -3.14
CA TRP A 151 0.32 2.20 -3.69
C TRP A 151 0.82 3.59 -3.30
N VAL A 152 1.31 3.77 -2.07
CA VAL A 152 1.95 5.02 -1.66
C VAL A 152 3.23 5.26 -2.46
N LEU A 153 4.05 4.23 -2.67
CA LEU A 153 5.28 4.34 -3.47
C LEU A 153 4.98 4.64 -4.94
N SER A 154 3.95 4.01 -5.54
CA SER A 154 3.53 4.32 -6.90
C SER A 154 3.05 5.75 -7.06
N GLY A 155 2.40 6.29 -6.02
CA GLY A 155 2.00 7.70 -5.96
C GLY A 155 3.19 8.65 -5.84
N ALA A 156 4.15 8.32 -4.98
CA ALA A 156 5.38 9.09 -4.77
C ALA A 156 6.26 9.11 -6.04
N ALA A 157 6.37 7.97 -6.73
CA ALA A 157 7.04 7.87 -8.04
C ALA A 157 6.24 8.51 -9.18
N ALA A 158 5.10 9.16 -8.89
CA ALA A 158 4.21 9.81 -9.85
C ALA A 158 3.79 8.92 -11.02
N THR A 159 3.72 7.61 -10.83
CA THR A 159 3.37 6.65 -11.87
C THR A 159 1.97 6.96 -12.46
N PRO A 160 1.82 7.03 -13.79
CA PRO A 160 0.55 7.40 -14.40
C PRO A 160 -0.48 6.26 -14.30
N TRP A 161 -1.75 6.63 -14.05
CA TRP A 161 -2.86 5.68 -13.95
C TRP A 161 -3.02 4.76 -15.17
N ARG A 162 -2.65 5.23 -16.37
CA ARG A 162 -2.70 4.41 -17.57
C ARG A 162 -1.86 3.14 -17.49
N ARG A 163 -0.74 3.20 -16.75
CA ARG A 163 0.12 2.04 -16.47
C ARG A 163 -0.41 1.22 -15.29
N LEU A 164 -0.85 1.89 -14.23
CA LEU A 164 -1.28 1.24 -12.99
C LEU A 164 -2.61 0.48 -13.14
N LEU A 165 -3.57 1.01 -13.91
CA LEU A 165 -4.90 0.39 -14.04
C LEU A 165 -4.87 -1.07 -14.50
N PRO A 166 -4.19 -1.44 -15.60
CA PRO A 166 -4.14 -2.83 -16.03
C PRO A 166 -3.42 -3.73 -15.03
N LEU A 167 -2.35 -3.24 -14.40
CA LEU A 167 -1.60 -3.97 -13.37
C LEU A 167 -2.44 -4.16 -12.10
N ALA A 168 -3.16 -3.11 -11.68
CA ALA A 168 -4.09 -3.15 -10.56
C ALA A 168 -5.24 -4.14 -10.82
N ALA A 169 -5.86 -4.06 -12.00
CA ALA A 169 -6.94 -4.96 -12.37
C ALA A 169 -6.48 -6.42 -12.37
N LEU A 170 -5.34 -6.70 -13.01
CA LEU A 170 -4.74 -8.05 -13.02
C LEU A 170 -4.45 -8.53 -11.60
N GLY A 171 -3.85 -7.70 -10.76
CA GLY A 171 -3.52 -8.05 -9.39
C GLY A 171 -4.74 -8.27 -8.51
N ILE A 172 -5.76 -7.39 -8.61
CA ILE A 172 -7.01 -7.52 -7.84
C ILE A 172 -7.75 -8.79 -8.23
N VAL A 173 -7.94 -9.01 -9.54
CA VAL A 173 -8.63 -10.21 -10.03
C VAL A 173 -7.85 -11.46 -9.67
N GLY A 174 -6.54 -11.51 -9.97
CA GLY A 174 -5.69 -12.65 -9.64
C GLY A 174 -5.68 -12.96 -8.13
N ARG A 175 -5.61 -11.94 -7.28
CA ARG A 175 -5.68 -12.10 -5.82
C ARG A 175 -7.03 -12.63 -5.35
N LEU A 176 -8.15 -12.07 -5.83
CA LEU A 176 -9.48 -12.52 -5.44
C LEU A 176 -9.74 -13.96 -5.88
N VAL A 177 -9.35 -14.30 -7.11
CA VAL A 177 -9.44 -15.67 -7.63
C VAL A 177 -8.57 -16.62 -6.80
N ALA A 178 -7.32 -16.27 -6.53
CA ALA A 178 -6.43 -17.10 -5.71
C ALA A 178 -6.99 -17.32 -4.31
N LEU A 179 -7.50 -16.28 -3.65
CA LEU A 179 -8.08 -16.37 -2.31
C LEU A 179 -9.39 -17.16 -2.31
N TRP A 180 -10.20 -17.05 -3.36
CA TRP A 180 -11.41 -17.84 -3.52
C TRP A 180 -11.09 -19.34 -3.61
N TYR A 181 -10.15 -19.72 -4.48
CA TYR A 181 -9.74 -21.13 -4.61
C TYR A 181 -9.07 -21.65 -3.34
N LEU A 182 -8.22 -20.82 -2.72
CA LEU A 182 -7.57 -21.21 -1.45
C LEU A 182 -8.62 -21.46 -0.35
N ALA A 183 -9.60 -20.56 -0.20
CA ALA A 183 -10.66 -20.72 0.78
C ALA A 183 -11.53 -21.96 0.49
N ALA A 184 -11.84 -22.21 -0.79
CA ALA A 184 -12.60 -23.40 -1.18
C ALA A 184 -11.88 -24.74 -0.83
N GLN A 185 -10.54 -24.75 -0.91
CA GLN A 185 -9.76 -25.96 -0.53
C GLN A 185 -9.78 -26.23 0.98
N PHE A 186 -10.02 -25.20 1.81
CA PHE A 186 -10.01 -25.30 3.26
C PHE A 186 -11.40 -25.04 3.87
N GLN A 187 -12.47 -25.21 3.09
CA GLN A 187 -13.83 -24.86 3.51
C GLN A 187 -14.25 -25.59 4.79
N GLU A 188 -14.04 -26.89 4.89
CA GLU A 188 -14.40 -27.67 6.07
C GLU A 188 -13.68 -27.20 7.34
N GLN A 189 -12.39 -26.85 7.21
CA GLN A 189 -11.60 -26.31 8.30
C GLN A 189 -12.05 -24.90 8.71
N LEU A 190 -12.44 -24.05 7.73
CA LEU A 190 -12.93 -22.71 7.99
C LEU A 190 -14.29 -22.71 8.69
N GLU A 191 -15.22 -23.58 8.28
CA GLU A 191 -16.52 -23.76 8.92
C GLU A 191 -16.34 -24.20 10.38
N SER A 192 -15.44 -25.16 10.65
CA SER A 192 -15.15 -25.62 12.01
C SER A 192 -14.59 -24.51 12.92
N VAL A 193 -13.76 -23.61 12.38
CA VAL A 193 -13.22 -22.46 13.11
C VAL A 193 -14.31 -21.43 13.41
N ILE A 194 -15.23 -21.19 12.47
CA ILE A 194 -16.36 -20.27 12.65
C ILE A 194 -17.29 -20.81 13.73
N ASP A 195 -17.66 -22.10 13.68
CA ASP A 195 -18.51 -22.75 14.67
C ASP A 195 -17.88 -22.74 16.08
N PHE A 196 -16.58 -23.00 16.16
CA PHE A 196 -15.86 -22.91 17.43
C PHE A 196 -15.91 -21.49 18.01
N THR A 197 -15.65 -20.46 17.20
CA THR A 197 -15.67 -19.08 17.68
C THR A 197 -17.05 -18.60 18.08
N THR A 198 -18.12 -19.02 17.40
CA THR A 198 -19.50 -18.66 17.75
C THR A 198 -19.95 -19.34 19.04
N ARG A 199 -19.54 -20.59 19.28
CA ARG A 199 -19.90 -21.36 20.49
C ARG A 199 -19.28 -20.78 21.78
N TYR A 200 -18.13 -20.13 21.72
CA TYR A 200 -17.44 -19.59 22.89
C TYR A 200 -17.73 -18.09 23.14
N GLN A 201 -18.64 -17.47 22.38
CA GLN A 201 -19.06 -16.07 22.58
C GLN A 201 -20.42 -15.92 23.25
N THR A 202 -21.09 -17.02 23.56
CA THR A 202 -22.29 -17.08 24.41
C THR A 202 -21.90 -17.35 25.85
#